data_9e83712650a2672c4d3a0bc6555d29f5
#
_entry.id   9e83712650a2672c4d3a0bc6555d29f5
#
_cell.length_a   1.000
_cell.length_b   1.000
_cell.length_c   1.000
_cell.angle_alpha   90.00
_cell.angle_beta   90.00
_cell.angle_gamma   90.00
#
_symmetry.space_group_name_H-M   'P 1'
#
loop_
_entity.id
_entity.type
_entity.pdbx_description
1 polymer ?
#
loop_
_entity_poly.entity_id
_entity_poly.type
_entity_poly.pdbx_seq_one_letter_code
_entity_poly.pdbx_strand_id
1 'polypeptide(L)'
;MRSHLPILFLIFWGGWLSAEPLRIRKGDSIVILGNTFAERMQLFGYFEVFLHSRFPDHNLRVRNMGWSADEVHQRIRPQGFPKLSAELKEHRADLLFLCFGFNESFQGATGLDHYKAELGNFLKKLQGQNFNGESAPRIVLVSPIPFEKIDKGLPNSDEGNRRIQLYTTASETVAQEHGVRFLDLFAPMLEQASNISNRKITINGVHLSEYGDWAVSQLMARGLGLWRDDLSLPTATPRDEKFRRAVYEKNHHYFTWWHPPNASYIHGGRNKTRGAMHLANEREQRKLLIEASERELWAMEKPKLSEVWGAE
;
A
#
# COMPACT_ATOMS: atom_id res chain seq x y z
N MET A 1 -10.04 36.64 56.54
CA MET A 1 -10.30 36.82 55.09
C MET A 1 -9.44 35.80 54.35
N ARG A 2 -10.06 34.71 53.87
CA ARG A 2 -9.37 33.69 53.03
C ARG A 2 -9.79 33.95 51.59
N SER A 3 -8.82 34.36 50.77
CA SER A 3 -9.03 34.59 49.34
C SER A 3 -9.01 33.24 48.60
N HIS A 4 -10.13 32.86 47.99
CA HIS A 4 -10.24 31.75 47.08
C HIS A 4 -9.85 32.23 45.67
N LEU A 5 -8.73 31.77 45.16
CA LEU A 5 -8.37 31.91 43.74
C LEU A 5 -9.17 30.86 42.95
N PRO A 6 -9.86 31.21 41.87
CA PRO A 6 -10.52 30.26 41.02
C PRO A 6 -9.43 29.59 40.13
N ILE A 7 -9.34 28.25 40.19
CA ILE A 7 -8.58 27.46 39.26
C ILE A 7 -9.34 27.41 37.94
N LEU A 8 -8.79 28.09 36.94
CA LEU A 8 -9.31 28.04 35.57
C LEU A 8 -8.91 26.71 34.92
N PHE A 9 -9.84 25.77 34.84
CA PHE A 9 -9.63 24.55 34.02
C PHE A 9 -9.71 24.97 32.55
N LEU A 10 -8.56 25.06 31.87
CA LEU A 10 -8.47 25.09 30.43
C LEU A 10 -8.81 23.69 29.91
N ILE A 11 -10.07 23.51 29.49
CA ILE A 11 -10.48 22.33 28.73
C ILE A 11 -9.84 22.49 27.34
N PHE A 12 -8.70 21.82 27.12
CA PHE A 12 -8.19 21.57 25.78
C PHE A 12 -9.20 20.67 25.07
N TRP A 13 -10.10 21.26 24.34
CA TRP A 13 -10.81 20.55 23.28
C TRP A 13 -9.77 20.21 22.22
N GLY A 14 -9.22 19.01 22.31
CA GLY A 14 -8.45 18.39 21.25
C GLY A 14 -9.40 18.16 20.07
N GLY A 15 -9.60 19.21 19.28
CA GLY A 15 -10.25 19.08 17.99
C GLY A 15 -9.39 18.09 17.17
N TRP A 16 -9.99 17.01 16.73
CA TRP A 16 -9.43 16.15 15.70
C TRP A 16 -9.21 17.04 14.48
N LEU A 17 -8.01 17.57 14.33
CA LEU A 17 -7.59 18.18 13.09
C LEU A 17 -7.63 17.05 12.06
N SER A 18 -8.72 17.00 11.30
CA SER A 18 -8.82 16.15 10.14
C SER A 18 -7.56 16.41 9.31
N ALA A 19 -6.66 15.44 9.26
CA ALA A 19 -5.45 15.56 8.47
C ALA A 19 -5.85 15.97 7.04
N GLU A 20 -5.17 16.97 6.46
CA GLU A 20 -5.49 17.41 5.11
C GLU A 20 -5.53 16.21 4.15
N PRO A 21 -6.47 16.19 3.17
CA PRO A 21 -6.55 15.11 2.20
C PRO A 21 -5.21 14.91 1.48
N LEU A 22 -4.86 13.66 1.21
CA LEU A 22 -3.68 13.36 0.40
C LEU A 22 -3.82 14.03 -0.97
N ARG A 23 -2.84 14.85 -1.31
CA ARG A 23 -2.86 15.53 -2.61
C ARG A 23 -2.42 14.57 -3.72
N ILE A 24 -3.35 14.22 -4.60
CA ILE A 24 -3.08 13.49 -5.86
C ILE A 24 -3.01 14.52 -6.99
N ARG A 25 -1.98 14.44 -7.81
CA ARG A 25 -1.73 15.37 -8.91
C ARG A 25 -1.94 14.68 -10.25
N LYS A 26 -2.27 15.48 -11.27
CA LYS A 26 -2.36 14.97 -12.65
C LYS A 26 -0.99 14.44 -13.11
N GLY A 27 -0.99 13.21 -13.65
CA GLY A 27 0.21 12.53 -14.11
C GLY A 27 1.04 11.86 -13.02
N ASP A 28 0.59 11.88 -11.75
CA ASP A 28 1.34 11.22 -10.67
C ASP A 28 1.68 9.77 -10.99
N SER A 29 2.93 9.42 -10.76
CA SER A 29 3.41 8.05 -10.71
C SER A 29 3.43 7.58 -9.26
N ILE A 30 2.50 6.69 -8.95
CA ILE A 30 2.25 6.14 -7.61
C ILE A 30 2.91 4.77 -7.54
N VAL A 31 3.82 4.59 -6.58
CA VAL A 31 4.50 3.31 -6.36
C VAL A 31 4.11 2.74 -5.01
N ILE A 32 3.72 1.47 -4.99
CA ILE A 32 3.41 0.71 -3.78
C ILE A 32 4.59 -0.22 -3.51
N LEU A 33 5.21 -0.07 -2.34
CA LEU A 33 6.33 -0.87 -1.86
C LEU A 33 5.95 -1.60 -0.58
N GLY A 34 6.48 -2.77 -0.37
CA GLY A 34 6.27 -3.50 0.87
C GLY A 34 6.27 -5.00 0.69
N ASN A 35 5.76 -5.68 1.70
CA ASN A 35 5.69 -7.12 1.81
C ASN A 35 4.48 -7.72 1.03
N THR A 36 4.09 -8.93 1.41
CA THR A 36 3.00 -9.70 0.78
C THR A 36 1.68 -8.92 0.73
N PHE A 37 1.38 -8.09 1.73
CA PHE A 37 0.18 -7.23 1.68
C PHE A 37 0.21 -6.31 0.46
N ALA A 38 1.31 -5.58 0.27
CA ALA A 38 1.50 -4.70 -0.88
C ALA A 38 1.47 -5.49 -2.20
N GLU A 39 2.23 -6.59 -2.29
CA GLU A 39 2.28 -7.42 -3.49
C GLU A 39 0.90 -7.90 -3.93
N ARG A 40 0.08 -8.33 -2.97
CA ARG A 40 -1.25 -8.90 -3.27
C ARG A 40 -2.30 -7.88 -3.69
N MET A 41 -2.17 -6.61 -3.36
CA MET A 41 -3.10 -5.56 -3.79
C MET A 41 -3.30 -5.53 -5.32
N GLN A 42 -2.31 -5.97 -6.10
CA GLN A 42 -2.41 -6.04 -7.55
C GLN A 42 -3.35 -7.15 -8.05
N LEU A 43 -3.65 -8.16 -7.23
CA LEU A 43 -4.50 -9.30 -7.64
C LEU A 43 -5.95 -8.90 -7.87
N PHE A 44 -6.43 -7.89 -7.13
CA PHE A 44 -7.80 -7.42 -7.21
C PHE A 44 -7.91 -5.98 -7.70
N GLY A 45 -6.93 -5.13 -7.34
CA GLY A 45 -6.75 -3.79 -7.88
C GLY A 45 -7.77 -2.75 -7.44
N TYR A 46 -8.55 -2.99 -6.39
CA TYR A 46 -9.63 -2.07 -5.99
C TYR A 46 -9.15 -0.68 -5.59
N PHE A 47 -8.00 -0.58 -4.92
CA PHE A 47 -7.45 0.75 -4.59
C PHE A 47 -7.07 1.55 -5.85
N GLU A 48 -6.55 0.90 -6.88
CA GLU A 48 -6.24 1.55 -8.15
C GLU A 48 -7.51 1.94 -8.91
N VAL A 49 -8.53 1.08 -8.93
CA VAL A 49 -9.87 1.40 -9.47
C VAL A 49 -10.42 2.65 -8.79
N PHE A 50 -10.34 2.70 -7.44
CA PHE A 50 -10.75 3.87 -6.68
C PHE A 50 -10.01 5.15 -7.12
N LEU A 51 -8.69 5.10 -7.23
CA LEU A 51 -7.89 6.26 -7.62
C LEU A 51 -8.28 6.77 -9.01
N HIS A 52 -8.44 5.89 -9.99
CA HIS A 52 -8.89 6.28 -11.33
C HIS A 52 -10.31 6.82 -11.36
N SER A 53 -11.22 6.25 -10.57
CA SER A 53 -12.61 6.73 -10.47
C SER A 53 -12.71 8.09 -9.77
N ARG A 54 -11.87 8.30 -8.75
CA ARG A 54 -11.85 9.57 -8.00
C ARG A 54 -11.17 10.71 -8.76
N PHE A 55 -10.20 10.36 -9.62
CA PHE A 55 -9.39 11.29 -10.39
C PHE A 55 -9.39 10.93 -11.89
N PRO A 56 -10.56 10.95 -12.56
CA PRO A 56 -10.71 10.40 -13.90
C PRO A 56 -9.81 11.05 -14.97
N ASP A 57 -9.50 12.33 -14.81
CA ASP A 57 -8.71 13.11 -15.78
C ASP A 57 -7.23 13.22 -15.41
N HIS A 58 -6.78 12.48 -14.38
CA HIS A 58 -5.40 12.64 -13.87
C HIS A 58 -4.37 11.79 -14.61
N ASN A 59 -4.79 10.79 -15.39
CA ASN A 59 -3.85 9.87 -16.07
C ASN A 59 -2.80 9.31 -15.11
N LEU A 60 -3.26 8.80 -13.97
CA LEU A 60 -2.38 8.25 -12.93
C LEU A 60 -1.67 7.00 -13.44
N ARG A 61 -0.42 6.81 -13.00
CA ARG A 61 0.33 5.57 -13.17
C ARG A 61 0.45 4.90 -11.82
N VAL A 62 0.05 3.63 -11.72
CA VAL A 62 0.21 2.85 -10.48
C VAL A 62 1.15 1.69 -10.76
N ARG A 63 2.20 1.57 -9.94
CA ARG A 63 3.22 0.53 -10.00
C ARG A 63 3.28 -0.21 -8.68
N ASN A 64 2.84 -1.45 -8.68
CA ASN A 64 2.96 -2.29 -7.50
C ASN A 64 4.32 -3.01 -7.52
N MET A 65 5.25 -2.51 -6.72
CA MET A 65 6.59 -3.07 -6.53
C MET A 65 6.69 -3.87 -5.23
N GLY A 66 5.56 -4.23 -4.61
CA GLY A 66 5.51 -5.13 -3.47
C GLY A 66 6.17 -6.48 -3.80
N TRP A 67 6.78 -7.09 -2.79
CA TRP A 67 7.43 -8.38 -2.92
C TRP A 67 7.27 -9.17 -1.63
N SER A 68 6.74 -10.38 -1.73
CA SER A 68 6.50 -11.24 -0.57
C SER A 68 7.76 -11.39 0.27
N ALA A 69 7.57 -11.34 1.59
CA ALA A 69 8.61 -11.39 2.61
C ALA A 69 9.60 -10.21 2.65
N ASP A 70 9.38 -9.13 1.90
CA ASP A 70 10.18 -7.92 2.06
C ASP A 70 10.03 -7.32 3.46
N GLU A 71 11.16 -6.90 4.02
CA GLU A 71 11.27 -6.09 5.23
C GLU A 71 11.96 -4.75 4.89
N VAL A 72 11.84 -3.77 5.77
CA VAL A 72 12.46 -2.45 5.55
C VAL A 72 13.96 -2.57 5.28
N HIS A 73 14.66 -3.41 6.06
CA HIS A 73 16.12 -3.59 5.97
C HIS A 73 16.54 -4.73 5.05
N GLN A 74 15.64 -5.70 4.78
CA GLN A 74 15.97 -6.91 4.03
C GLN A 74 15.02 -7.12 2.85
N ARG A 75 15.57 -7.00 1.66
CA ARG A 75 14.88 -7.24 0.39
C ARG A 75 15.71 -8.18 -0.46
N ILE A 76 15.37 -9.46 -0.42
CA ILE A 76 16.11 -10.50 -1.13
C ILE A 76 15.73 -10.46 -2.60
N ARG A 77 16.71 -10.25 -3.45
CA ARG A 77 16.54 -10.21 -4.92
C ARG A 77 17.57 -11.12 -5.60
N PRO A 78 17.28 -11.62 -6.81
CA PRO A 78 18.27 -12.33 -7.61
C PRO A 78 19.50 -11.47 -7.86
N GLN A 79 20.66 -12.13 -8.00
CA GLN A 79 21.90 -11.45 -8.36
C GLN A 79 21.71 -10.60 -9.63
N GLY A 80 22.22 -9.38 -9.61
CA GLY A 80 22.11 -8.44 -10.73
C GLY A 80 20.75 -7.75 -10.85
N PHE A 81 19.82 -7.99 -9.92
CA PHE A 81 18.56 -7.25 -9.88
C PHE A 81 18.80 -5.76 -9.66
N PRO A 82 18.07 -4.86 -10.33
CA PRO A 82 18.27 -3.43 -10.20
C PRO A 82 18.11 -2.94 -8.75
N LYS A 83 18.84 -1.88 -8.39
CA LYS A 83 18.66 -1.23 -7.10
C LYS A 83 17.31 -0.52 -7.06
N LEU A 84 16.65 -0.54 -5.90
CA LEU A 84 15.36 0.14 -5.71
C LEU A 84 15.36 1.60 -6.18
N SER A 85 16.43 2.35 -5.90
CA SER A 85 16.52 3.75 -6.33
C SER A 85 16.57 3.92 -7.85
N ALA A 86 17.14 2.95 -8.58
CA ALA A 86 17.14 2.96 -10.04
C ALA A 86 15.74 2.70 -10.59
N GLU A 87 15.02 1.74 -10.01
CA GLU A 87 13.64 1.42 -10.40
C GLU A 87 12.67 2.56 -10.10
N LEU A 88 12.78 3.17 -8.91
CA LEU A 88 11.95 4.34 -8.56
C LEU A 88 12.21 5.51 -9.52
N LYS A 89 13.45 5.69 -9.98
CA LYS A 89 13.80 6.69 -10.97
C LYS A 89 13.27 6.33 -12.37
N GLU A 90 13.36 5.06 -12.76
CA GLU A 90 12.77 4.55 -14.02
C GLU A 90 11.25 4.83 -14.07
N HIS A 91 10.57 4.64 -12.95
CA HIS A 91 9.15 4.91 -12.83
C HIS A 91 8.81 6.39 -12.57
N ARG A 92 9.81 7.25 -12.38
CA ARG A 92 9.61 8.68 -12.06
C ARG A 92 8.67 8.87 -10.87
N ALA A 93 8.90 8.11 -9.79
CA ALA A 93 7.99 8.02 -8.65
C ALA A 93 7.71 9.37 -7.99
N ASP A 94 6.44 9.77 -7.91
CA ASP A 94 5.93 11.00 -7.29
C ASP A 94 5.38 10.75 -5.89
N LEU A 95 4.75 9.58 -5.70
CA LEU A 95 4.09 9.19 -4.46
C LEU A 95 4.41 7.74 -4.12
N LEU A 96 4.87 7.52 -2.91
CA LEU A 96 5.24 6.20 -2.41
C LEU A 96 4.28 5.77 -1.30
N PHE A 97 3.70 4.57 -1.43
CA PHE A 97 3.04 3.86 -0.33
C PHE A 97 4.01 2.80 0.19
N LEU A 98 4.31 2.85 1.48
CA LEU A 98 5.26 1.93 2.13
C LEU A 98 4.51 1.03 3.11
N CYS A 99 4.43 -0.26 2.83
CA CYS A 99 3.65 -1.26 3.58
C CYS A 99 4.58 -2.28 4.24
N PHE A 100 5.14 -1.91 5.40
CA PHE A 100 6.09 -2.72 6.18
C PHE A 100 5.62 -2.91 7.62
N GLY A 101 6.37 -3.66 8.41
CA GLY A 101 6.10 -3.86 9.84
C GLY A 101 5.43 -5.20 10.18
N PHE A 102 4.78 -5.87 9.21
CA PHE A 102 4.15 -7.18 9.47
C PHE A 102 5.18 -8.27 9.71
N ASN A 103 6.13 -8.46 8.79
CA ASN A 103 7.16 -9.49 8.92
C ASN A 103 8.07 -9.19 10.12
N GLU A 104 8.46 -7.95 10.28
CA GLU A 104 9.29 -7.49 11.39
C GLU A 104 8.60 -7.73 12.74
N SER A 105 7.27 -7.71 12.81
CA SER A 105 6.50 -7.93 14.03
C SER A 105 6.73 -9.30 14.67
N PHE A 106 7.18 -10.29 13.90
CA PHE A 106 7.53 -11.62 14.45
C PHE A 106 8.71 -11.58 15.43
N GLN A 107 9.53 -10.53 15.37
CA GLN A 107 10.61 -10.31 16.34
C GLN A 107 10.10 -9.80 17.70
N GLY A 108 8.82 -9.47 17.84
CA GLY A 108 8.24 -8.98 19.08
C GLY A 108 8.87 -7.66 19.55
N ALA A 109 8.84 -7.43 20.87
CA ALA A 109 9.35 -6.19 21.44
C ALA A 109 10.87 -5.99 21.26
N THR A 110 11.63 -7.07 21.16
CA THR A 110 13.09 -7.03 21.02
C THR A 110 13.56 -6.46 19.68
N GLY A 111 12.75 -6.55 18.63
CA GLY A 111 13.06 -6.01 17.30
C GLY A 111 12.68 -4.55 17.10
N LEU A 112 11.95 -3.92 18.02
CA LEU A 112 11.36 -2.59 17.83
C LEU A 112 12.39 -1.47 17.57
N ASP A 113 13.46 -1.42 18.36
CA ASP A 113 14.46 -0.34 18.21
C ASP A 113 15.19 -0.47 16.87
N HIS A 114 15.52 -1.70 16.49
CA HIS A 114 16.11 -1.96 15.17
C HIS A 114 15.16 -1.56 14.05
N TYR A 115 13.88 -1.97 14.13
CA TYR A 115 12.87 -1.60 13.14
C TYR A 115 12.70 -0.09 12.99
N LYS A 116 12.60 0.65 14.11
CA LYS A 116 12.49 2.12 14.09
C LYS A 116 13.70 2.76 13.40
N ALA A 117 14.91 2.33 13.76
CA ALA A 117 16.14 2.85 13.17
C ALA A 117 16.20 2.60 11.67
N GLU A 118 15.89 1.37 11.22
CA GLU A 118 15.90 1.02 9.81
C GLU A 118 14.82 1.76 9.02
N LEU A 119 13.60 1.88 9.58
CA LEU A 119 12.51 2.62 8.96
C LEU A 119 12.86 4.11 8.83
N GLY A 120 13.39 4.73 9.88
CA GLY A 120 13.82 6.13 9.86
C GLY A 120 14.92 6.38 8.82
N ASN A 121 15.93 5.51 8.77
CA ASN A 121 16.98 5.57 7.76
C ASN A 121 16.43 5.42 6.34
N PHE A 122 15.46 4.53 6.15
CA PHE A 122 14.83 4.31 4.85
C PHE A 122 14.02 5.55 4.41
N LEU A 123 13.21 6.12 5.29
CA LEU A 123 12.46 7.35 5.02
C LEU A 123 13.40 8.52 4.67
N LYS A 124 14.44 8.74 5.47
CA LYS A 124 15.44 9.79 5.22
C LYS A 124 16.11 9.62 3.85
N LYS A 125 16.45 8.37 3.47
CA LYS A 125 17.04 8.07 2.17
C LYS A 125 16.07 8.37 1.03
N LEU A 126 14.78 8.03 1.15
CA LEU A 126 13.78 8.29 0.12
C LEU A 126 13.51 9.80 -0.01
N GLN A 127 13.37 10.52 1.10
CA GLN A 127 13.15 11.97 1.12
C GLN A 127 14.33 12.76 0.53
N GLY A 128 15.54 12.22 0.62
CA GLY A 128 16.74 12.81 0.02
C GLY A 128 16.89 12.56 -1.49
N GLN A 129 15.92 11.93 -2.15
CA GLN A 129 15.97 11.60 -3.57
C GLN A 129 14.97 12.43 -4.38
N ASN A 130 15.26 12.56 -5.66
CA ASN A 130 14.39 13.15 -6.65
C ASN A 130 14.23 12.13 -7.80
N PHE A 131 13.17 11.32 -7.73
CA PHE A 131 12.96 10.25 -8.70
C PHE A 131 12.32 10.74 -9.99
N ASN A 132 11.43 11.73 -9.91
CA ASN A 132 10.72 12.30 -11.06
C ASN A 132 11.52 13.38 -11.80
N GLY A 133 12.64 13.85 -11.24
CA GLY A 133 13.46 14.94 -11.77
C GLY A 133 13.01 16.33 -11.31
N GLU A 134 11.93 16.45 -10.52
CA GLU A 134 11.32 17.72 -10.11
C GLU A 134 11.32 17.93 -8.60
N SER A 135 10.97 16.91 -7.83
CA SER A 135 10.81 17.02 -6.38
C SER A 135 11.08 15.71 -5.64
N ALA A 136 11.28 15.80 -4.33
CA ALA A 136 11.26 14.63 -3.46
C ALA A 136 9.88 13.94 -3.52
N PRO A 137 9.83 12.61 -3.39
CA PRO A 137 8.56 11.88 -3.40
C PRO A 137 7.72 12.21 -2.16
N ARG A 138 6.42 12.28 -2.34
CA ARG A 138 5.47 12.23 -1.22
C ARG A 138 5.41 10.82 -0.70
N ILE A 139 5.39 10.65 0.61
CA ILE A 139 5.43 9.33 1.24
C ILE A 139 4.21 9.14 2.13
N VAL A 140 3.57 7.99 2.00
CA VAL A 140 2.55 7.47 2.91
C VAL A 140 3.09 6.17 3.50
N LEU A 141 3.27 6.15 4.80
CA LEU A 141 3.60 4.93 5.53
C LEU A 141 2.28 4.27 5.96
N VAL A 142 2.08 3.04 5.55
CA VAL A 142 0.86 2.27 5.79
C VAL A 142 1.13 1.23 6.87
N SER A 143 0.29 1.17 7.90
CA SER A 143 0.40 0.15 8.93
C SER A 143 0.18 -1.25 8.37
N PRO A 144 0.69 -2.30 9.05
CA PRO A 144 0.22 -3.65 8.82
C PRO A 144 -1.29 -3.77 9.06
N ILE A 145 -1.90 -4.81 8.47
CA ILE A 145 -3.27 -5.22 8.81
C ILE A 145 -3.25 -6.24 9.95
N PRO A 146 -4.32 -6.34 10.76
CA PRO A 146 -4.38 -7.33 11.83
C PRO A 146 -4.54 -8.76 11.30
N PHE A 147 -4.15 -9.73 12.11
CA PHE A 147 -4.59 -11.11 11.93
C PHE A 147 -6.11 -11.20 12.15
N GLU A 148 -6.80 -11.75 11.17
CA GLU A 148 -8.20 -12.12 11.33
C GLU A 148 -8.31 -13.43 12.07
N LYS A 149 -9.20 -13.50 13.05
CA LYS A 149 -9.51 -14.76 13.74
C LYS A 149 -10.30 -15.66 12.81
N ILE A 150 -9.64 -16.67 12.30
CA ILE A 150 -10.26 -17.76 11.53
C ILE A 150 -10.32 -19.00 12.39
N ASP A 151 -10.76 -20.13 11.87
CA ASP A 151 -11.04 -21.35 12.61
C ASP A 151 -9.81 -21.96 13.33
N LYS A 152 -10.08 -22.96 14.18
CA LYS A 152 -9.08 -23.71 14.94
C LYS A 152 -7.96 -24.27 14.05
N GLY A 153 -6.72 -24.12 14.48
CA GLY A 153 -5.54 -24.65 13.79
C GLY A 153 -4.61 -23.59 13.18
N LEU A 154 -5.02 -22.34 13.18
CA LEU A 154 -4.14 -21.22 12.79
C LEU A 154 -3.48 -20.59 14.02
N PRO A 155 -2.38 -19.83 13.82
CA PRO A 155 -1.71 -19.13 14.91
C PRO A 155 -2.66 -18.24 15.71
N ASN A 156 -2.37 -18.08 17.00
CA ASN A 156 -3.18 -17.25 17.89
C ASN A 156 -3.18 -15.79 17.40
N SER A 157 -4.33 -15.34 16.87
CA SER A 157 -4.51 -14.00 16.35
C SER A 157 -4.29 -12.91 17.41
N ASP A 158 -4.66 -13.16 18.68
CA ASP A 158 -4.55 -12.18 19.74
C ASP A 158 -3.08 -11.85 20.07
N GLU A 159 -2.22 -12.87 20.09
CA GLU A 159 -0.79 -12.67 20.27
C GLU A 159 -0.16 -12.00 19.05
N GLY A 160 -0.52 -12.43 17.85
CA GLY A 160 -0.09 -11.81 16.61
C GLY A 160 -0.46 -10.33 16.56
N ASN A 161 -1.70 -10.00 16.92
CA ASN A 161 -2.19 -8.62 16.91
C ASN A 161 -1.51 -7.74 17.97
N ARG A 162 -1.19 -8.29 19.16
CA ARG A 162 -0.37 -7.53 20.13
C ARG A 162 1.00 -7.16 19.54
N ARG A 163 1.66 -8.08 18.84
CA ARG A 163 2.94 -7.79 18.17
C ARG A 163 2.79 -6.77 17.06
N ILE A 164 1.82 -6.95 16.17
CA ILE A 164 1.55 -6.00 15.07
C ILE A 164 1.27 -4.60 15.61
N GLN A 165 0.50 -4.48 16.69
CA GLN A 165 0.21 -3.18 17.30
C GLN A 165 1.47 -2.44 17.76
N LEU A 166 2.46 -3.15 18.34
CA LEU A 166 3.74 -2.53 18.70
C LEU A 166 4.43 -1.91 17.49
N TYR A 167 4.44 -2.63 16.36
CA TYR A 167 5.06 -2.16 15.12
C TYR A 167 4.23 -1.09 14.41
N THR A 168 2.92 -1.13 14.52
CA THR A 168 2.02 -0.05 14.07
C THR A 168 2.31 1.25 14.80
N THR A 169 2.37 1.21 16.13
CA THR A 169 2.71 2.38 16.96
C THR A 169 4.13 2.89 16.68
N ALA A 170 5.09 1.98 16.50
CA ALA A 170 6.45 2.34 16.13
C ALA A 170 6.51 3.04 14.76
N SER A 171 5.75 2.53 13.77
CA SER A 171 5.63 3.14 12.45
C SER A 171 5.02 4.54 12.51
N GLU A 172 3.97 4.73 13.29
CA GLU A 172 3.35 6.04 13.49
C GLU A 172 4.33 7.04 14.11
N THR A 173 5.05 6.63 15.16
CA THR A 173 6.08 7.45 15.78
C THR A 173 7.14 7.90 14.78
N VAL A 174 7.70 6.95 14.02
CA VAL A 174 8.72 7.26 13.01
C VAL A 174 8.15 8.13 11.88
N ALA A 175 6.90 7.92 11.47
CA ALA A 175 6.25 8.76 10.47
C ALA A 175 6.13 10.22 10.96
N GLN A 176 5.76 10.44 12.22
CA GLN A 176 5.69 11.77 12.85
C GLN A 176 7.07 12.42 12.92
N GLU A 177 8.10 11.70 13.37
CA GLU A 177 9.48 12.19 13.45
C GLU A 177 10.04 12.64 12.10
N HIS A 178 9.65 11.97 11.02
CA HIS A 178 10.10 12.26 9.65
C HIS A 178 9.15 13.14 8.86
N GLY A 179 8.02 13.57 9.44
CA GLY A 179 7.03 14.41 8.76
C GLY A 179 6.39 13.74 7.53
N VAL A 180 6.25 12.41 7.55
CA VAL A 180 5.54 11.65 6.51
C VAL A 180 4.14 11.29 6.97
N ARG A 181 3.23 11.12 6.02
CA ARG A 181 1.86 10.73 6.33
C ARG A 181 1.82 9.29 6.82
N PHE A 182 1.13 9.04 7.93
CA PHE A 182 0.80 7.71 8.41
C PHE A 182 -0.64 7.36 8.08
N LEU A 183 -0.86 6.14 7.58
CA LEU A 183 -2.17 5.57 7.32
C LEU A 183 -2.34 4.33 8.20
N ASP A 184 -3.15 4.44 9.22
CA ASP A 184 -3.51 3.30 10.07
C ASP A 184 -4.62 2.48 9.41
N LEU A 185 -4.32 1.22 9.12
CA LEU A 185 -5.28 0.19 8.72
C LEU A 185 -5.53 -0.82 9.85
N PHE A 186 -4.63 -0.89 10.84
CA PHE A 186 -4.70 -1.88 11.90
C PHE A 186 -5.92 -1.66 12.81
N ALA A 187 -6.04 -0.48 13.40
CA ALA A 187 -7.11 -0.20 14.34
C ALA A 187 -8.51 -0.28 13.72
N PRO A 188 -8.80 0.38 12.57
CA PRO A 188 -10.11 0.31 11.96
C PRO A 188 -10.47 -1.10 11.47
N MET A 189 -9.50 -1.90 10.99
CA MET A 189 -9.79 -3.29 10.62
C MET A 189 -10.08 -4.17 11.83
N LEU A 190 -9.38 -3.96 12.94
CA LEU A 190 -9.61 -4.71 14.18
C LEU A 190 -11.00 -4.42 14.75
N GLU A 191 -11.42 -3.17 14.72
CA GLU A 191 -12.78 -2.74 15.12
C GLU A 191 -13.84 -3.36 14.20
N GLN A 192 -13.63 -3.34 12.90
CA GLN A 192 -14.57 -3.92 11.95
C GLN A 192 -14.67 -5.44 12.06
N ALA A 193 -13.56 -6.14 12.32
CA ALA A 193 -13.58 -7.58 12.55
C ALA A 193 -14.48 -7.99 13.72
N SER A 194 -14.67 -7.10 14.70
CA SER A 194 -15.60 -7.31 15.81
C SER A 194 -17.08 -7.11 15.43
N ASN A 195 -17.33 -6.34 14.37
CA ASN A 195 -18.67 -5.90 13.95
C ASN A 195 -19.22 -6.66 12.74
N ILE A 196 -18.36 -7.29 11.93
CA ILE A 196 -18.78 -8.04 10.73
C ILE A 196 -18.91 -9.51 11.09
N SER A 197 -20.13 -9.94 11.35
CA SER A 197 -20.42 -11.28 11.86
C SER A 197 -20.27 -12.42 10.84
N ASN A 198 -20.26 -12.18 9.53
CA ASN A 198 -20.44 -13.28 8.55
C ASN A 198 -19.54 -13.27 7.30
N ARG A 199 -18.64 -12.31 7.10
CA ARG A 199 -17.85 -12.26 5.87
C ARG A 199 -16.35 -12.14 6.17
N LYS A 200 -15.60 -13.17 5.81
CA LYS A 200 -14.14 -13.20 6.03
C LYS A 200 -13.43 -12.18 5.14
N ILE A 201 -12.58 -11.37 5.76
CA ILE A 201 -11.74 -10.37 5.08
C ILE A 201 -10.51 -11.04 4.47
N THR A 202 -10.05 -12.14 5.07
CA THR A 202 -8.87 -12.87 4.62
C THR A 202 -9.19 -14.31 4.24
N ILE A 203 -8.31 -14.91 3.46
CA ILE A 203 -8.41 -16.33 3.07
C ILE A 203 -7.77 -17.27 4.10
N ASN A 204 -6.86 -16.77 4.92
CA ASN A 204 -6.06 -17.57 5.87
C ASN A 204 -5.65 -16.81 7.14
N GLY A 205 -6.37 -15.79 7.52
CA GLY A 205 -6.07 -14.93 8.67
C GLY A 205 -5.10 -13.79 8.40
N VAL A 206 -4.44 -13.77 7.24
CA VAL A 206 -3.38 -12.79 6.89
C VAL A 206 -3.58 -12.17 5.51
N HIS A 207 -3.86 -13.01 4.53
CA HIS A 207 -3.94 -12.57 3.13
C HIS A 207 -5.37 -12.19 2.77
N LEU A 208 -5.54 -10.98 2.29
CA LEU A 208 -6.86 -10.48 1.90
C LEU A 208 -7.54 -11.40 0.87
N SER A 209 -8.82 -11.64 1.07
CA SER A 209 -9.73 -12.15 0.05
C SER A 209 -10.05 -11.00 -0.93
N GLU A 210 -10.76 -11.28 -2.01
CA GLU A 210 -11.25 -10.23 -2.91
C GLU A 210 -12.09 -9.19 -2.16
N TYR A 211 -13.01 -9.64 -1.30
CA TYR A 211 -13.80 -8.76 -0.44
C TYR A 211 -12.92 -7.96 0.52
N GLY A 212 -11.89 -8.58 1.09
CA GLY A 212 -10.94 -7.92 1.98
C GLY A 212 -10.15 -6.82 1.29
N ASP A 213 -9.68 -7.05 0.06
CA ASP A 213 -8.96 -6.03 -0.72
C ASP A 213 -9.86 -4.83 -1.03
N TRP A 214 -11.10 -5.10 -1.41
CA TRP A 214 -12.10 -4.06 -1.61
C TRP A 214 -12.39 -3.26 -0.32
N ALA A 215 -12.61 -3.93 0.82
CA ALA A 215 -12.86 -3.29 2.10
C ALA A 215 -11.67 -2.44 2.57
N VAL A 216 -10.45 -2.98 2.45
CA VAL A 216 -9.22 -2.25 2.78
C VAL A 216 -9.00 -1.05 1.87
N SER A 217 -9.30 -1.19 0.59
CA SER A 217 -9.19 -0.06 -0.36
C SER A 217 -10.07 1.12 0.04
N GLN A 218 -11.26 0.87 0.60
CA GLN A 218 -12.12 1.92 1.16
C GLN A 218 -11.54 2.56 2.42
N LEU A 219 -10.99 1.74 3.33
CA LEU A 219 -10.29 2.26 4.51
C LEU A 219 -9.11 3.13 4.12
N MET A 220 -8.35 2.72 3.10
CA MET A 220 -7.27 3.54 2.55
C MET A 220 -7.81 4.86 2.01
N ALA A 221 -8.87 4.83 1.21
CA ALA A 221 -9.46 6.04 0.64
C ALA A 221 -9.94 7.03 1.73
N ARG A 222 -10.58 6.53 2.78
CA ARG A 222 -11.03 7.34 3.93
C ARG A 222 -9.86 7.88 4.74
N GLY A 223 -8.94 7.03 5.17
CA GLY A 223 -7.78 7.43 5.97
C GLY A 223 -6.86 8.42 5.25
N LEU A 224 -6.89 8.42 3.92
CA LEU A 224 -6.19 9.39 3.09
C LEU A 224 -6.99 10.69 2.86
N GLY A 225 -8.23 10.78 3.35
CA GLY A 225 -9.12 11.93 3.14
C GLY A 225 -9.59 12.07 1.69
N LEU A 226 -9.49 11.00 0.91
CA LEU A 226 -9.93 10.98 -0.48
C LEU A 226 -11.43 10.68 -0.61
N TRP A 227 -12.01 10.12 0.45
CA TRP A 227 -13.43 9.83 0.57
C TRP A 227 -13.94 10.32 1.94
N ARG A 228 -15.09 11.00 1.97
CA ARG A 228 -15.63 11.63 3.19
C ARG A 228 -16.97 11.09 3.67
N ASP A 229 -17.60 10.17 2.94
CA ASP A 229 -18.90 9.66 3.33
C ASP A 229 -18.82 8.78 4.59
N ASP A 230 -19.78 8.94 5.51
CA ASP A 230 -19.96 8.16 6.74
C ASP A 230 -20.44 6.73 6.46
N LEU A 231 -19.83 6.07 5.50
CA LEU A 231 -20.29 4.76 5.07
C LEU A 231 -19.84 3.67 6.04
N SER A 232 -20.79 2.94 6.58
CA SER A 232 -20.60 1.55 6.93
C SER A 232 -20.01 0.80 5.73
N LEU A 233 -19.18 -0.21 5.94
CA LEU A 233 -18.65 -1.03 4.84
C LEU A 233 -19.82 -1.49 3.96
N PRO A 234 -19.80 -1.22 2.66
CA PRO A 234 -20.88 -1.67 1.80
C PRO A 234 -20.92 -3.19 1.80
N THR A 235 -22.13 -3.74 1.78
CA THR A 235 -22.39 -5.17 1.75
C THR A 235 -22.32 -5.76 0.32
N ALA A 236 -22.23 -4.91 -0.69
CA ALA A 236 -22.27 -5.30 -2.10
C ALA A 236 -20.87 -5.40 -2.73
N THR A 237 -20.70 -6.32 -3.66
CA THR A 237 -19.53 -6.43 -4.55
C THR A 237 -19.58 -5.32 -5.60
N PRO A 238 -18.44 -4.74 -6.02
CA PRO A 238 -18.38 -3.71 -7.04
C PRO A 238 -19.01 -4.16 -8.37
N ARG A 239 -19.72 -3.26 -9.05
CA ARG A 239 -20.46 -3.58 -10.29
C ARG A 239 -19.64 -3.43 -11.57
N ASP A 240 -18.57 -2.64 -11.58
CA ASP A 240 -17.78 -2.45 -12.81
C ASP A 240 -16.60 -3.42 -12.93
N GLU A 241 -16.93 -4.63 -13.35
CA GLU A 241 -15.96 -5.67 -13.67
C GLU A 241 -15.10 -5.34 -14.90
N LYS A 242 -15.59 -4.56 -15.87
CA LYS A 242 -14.84 -4.27 -17.10
C LYS A 242 -13.63 -3.40 -16.82
N PHE A 243 -13.80 -2.30 -16.07
CA PHE A 243 -12.71 -1.42 -15.73
C PHE A 243 -11.73 -2.10 -14.77
N ARG A 244 -12.22 -2.80 -13.74
CA ARG A 244 -11.39 -3.56 -12.81
C ARG A 244 -10.58 -4.65 -13.52
N ARG A 245 -11.15 -5.32 -14.49
CA ARG A 245 -10.42 -6.32 -15.30
C ARG A 245 -9.28 -5.68 -16.09
N ALA A 246 -9.48 -4.53 -16.69
CA ALA A 246 -8.43 -3.80 -17.38
C ALA A 246 -7.30 -3.37 -16.41
N VAL A 247 -7.65 -2.92 -15.19
CA VAL A 247 -6.67 -2.66 -14.12
C VAL A 247 -5.90 -3.95 -13.78
N TYR A 248 -6.59 -5.07 -13.60
CA TYR A 248 -5.96 -6.35 -13.31
C TYR A 248 -5.00 -6.79 -14.44
N GLU A 249 -5.41 -6.68 -15.70
CA GLU A 249 -4.56 -7.05 -16.85
C GLU A 249 -3.29 -6.19 -16.91
N LYS A 250 -3.41 -4.88 -16.74
CA LYS A 250 -2.27 -3.98 -16.65
C LYS A 250 -1.36 -4.36 -15.47
N ASN A 251 -1.94 -4.66 -14.31
CA ASN A 251 -1.19 -5.08 -13.13
C ASN A 251 -0.50 -6.42 -13.36
N HIS A 252 -1.13 -7.36 -14.04
CA HIS A 252 -0.53 -8.65 -14.40
C HIS A 252 0.67 -8.46 -15.34
N HIS A 253 0.57 -7.60 -16.33
CA HIS A 253 1.71 -7.27 -17.21
C HIS A 253 2.85 -6.66 -16.43
N TYR A 254 2.56 -5.72 -15.52
CA TYR A 254 3.57 -5.11 -14.68
C TYR A 254 4.19 -6.12 -13.71
N PHE A 255 3.39 -6.93 -13.03
CA PHE A 255 3.87 -7.93 -12.09
C PHE A 255 4.84 -8.92 -12.76
N THR A 256 4.48 -9.45 -13.93
CA THR A 256 5.33 -10.40 -14.66
C THR A 256 6.60 -9.74 -15.24
N TRP A 257 6.60 -8.43 -15.43
CA TRP A 257 7.79 -7.66 -15.76
C TRP A 257 8.68 -7.42 -14.53
N TRP A 258 8.07 -7.04 -13.40
CA TRP A 258 8.76 -6.73 -12.14
C TRP A 258 9.24 -8.00 -11.42
N HIS A 259 8.43 -9.03 -11.41
CA HIS A 259 8.65 -10.31 -10.72
C HIS A 259 8.72 -11.47 -11.73
N PRO A 260 9.69 -11.46 -12.65
CA PRO A 260 9.73 -12.47 -13.69
C PRO A 260 10.09 -13.86 -13.14
N PRO A 261 9.41 -14.93 -13.56
CA PRO A 261 9.73 -16.29 -13.15
C PRO A 261 11.18 -16.68 -13.46
N ASN A 262 11.74 -16.06 -14.50
CA ASN A 262 13.09 -16.32 -15.00
C ASN A 262 14.11 -15.23 -14.57
N ALA A 263 13.97 -14.66 -13.38
CA ALA A 263 14.79 -13.54 -12.91
C ALA A 263 16.31 -13.80 -13.04
N SER A 264 16.77 -15.04 -12.81
CA SER A 264 18.19 -15.41 -12.94
C SER A 264 18.70 -15.37 -14.39
N TYR A 265 17.84 -15.53 -15.39
CA TYR A 265 18.18 -15.36 -16.80
C TYR A 265 18.11 -13.90 -17.26
N ILE A 266 17.31 -13.08 -16.62
CA ILE A 266 17.16 -11.67 -16.96
C ILE A 266 18.22 -10.82 -16.23
N HIS A 267 18.38 -11.01 -14.94
CA HIS A 267 19.22 -10.19 -14.07
C HIS A 267 20.45 -10.92 -13.53
N GLY A 268 20.38 -12.24 -13.37
CA GLY A 268 21.37 -13.06 -12.69
C GLY A 268 22.51 -13.58 -13.56
N GLY A 269 23.31 -14.48 -13.00
CA GLY A 269 24.50 -15.04 -13.64
C GLY A 269 24.23 -15.81 -14.95
N ARG A 270 23.00 -16.24 -15.19
CA ARG A 270 22.62 -16.93 -16.44
C ARG A 270 22.23 -15.98 -17.57
N ASN A 271 22.15 -14.69 -17.34
CA ASN A 271 21.86 -13.67 -18.36
C ASN A 271 22.84 -13.75 -19.53
N LYS A 272 24.13 -13.86 -19.24
CA LYS A 272 25.21 -13.86 -20.26
C LYS A 272 25.15 -15.05 -21.21
N THR A 273 24.59 -16.18 -20.82
CA THR A 273 24.60 -17.41 -21.59
C THR A 273 23.37 -17.59 -22.47
N ARG A 274 22.16 -17.30 -21.95
CA ARG A 274 20.91 -17.50 -22.69
C ARG A 274 19.92 -16.32 -22.54
N GLY A 275 19.94 -15.60 -21.40
CA GLY A 275 18.97 -14.56 -21.13
C GLY A 275 19.07 -13.38 -22.09
N ALA A 276 20.26 -12.94 -22.40
CA ALA A 276 20.49 -11.82 -23.32
C ALA A 276 20.00 -12.11 -24.75
N MET A 277 20.00 -13.37 -25.16
CA MET A 277 19.59 -13.77 -26.53
C MET A 277 18.07 -13.94 -26.67
N HIS A 278 17.36 -14.31 -25.59
CA HIS A 278 15.97 -14.75 -25.69
C HIS A 278 14.99 -13.92 -24.87
N LEU A 279 15.44 -13.27 -23.79
CA LEU A 279 14.56 -12.63 -22.82
C LEU A 279 14.68 -11.11 -22.77
N ALA A 280 15.72 -10.52 -23.33
CA ALA A 280 15.84 -9.05 -23.39
C ALA A 280 14.68 -8.43 -24.17
N ASN A 281 14.34 -9.01 -25.33
CA ASN A 281 13.22 -8.54 -26.16
C ASN A 281 11.85 -8.76 -25.45
N GLU A 282 11.69 -9.83 -24.69
CA GLU A 282 10.46 -10.11 -23.96
C GLU A 282 10.20 -9.04 -22.90
N ARG A 283 11.23 -8.62 -22.17
CA ARG A 283 11.11 -7.59 -21.16
C ARG A 283 10.70 -6.24 -21.75
N GLU A 284 11.27 -5.85 -22.88
CA GLU A 284 10.88 -4.64 -23.61
C GLU A 284 9.45 -4.75 -24.16
N GLN A 285 9.07 -5.89 -24.71
CA GLN A 285 7.71 -6.11 -25.18
C GLN A 285 6.68 -5.99 -24.03
N ARG A 286 7.00 -6.52 -22.85
CA ARG A 286 6.12 -6.35 -21.68
C ARG A 286 6.01 -4.91 -21.24
N LYS A 287 7.07 -4.12 -21.31
CA LYS A 287 7.04 -2.69 -21.06
C LYS A 287 6.07 -1.97 -22.01
N LEU A 288 6.13 -2.30 -23.29
CA LEU A 288 5.19 -1.74 -24.28
C LEU A 288 3.74 -2.16 -24.00
N LEU A 289 3.49 -3.40 -23.55
CA LEU A 289 2.16 -3.86 -23.15
C LEU A 289 1.65 -3.10 -21.93
N ILE A 290 2.49 -2.85 -20.92
CA ILE A 290 2.13 -2.07 -19.73
C ILE A 290 1.72 -0.65 -20.16
N GLU A 291 2.51 0.00 -21.01
CA GLU A 291 2.21 1.34 -21.51
C GLU A 291 0.94 1.39 -22.36
N ALA A 292 0.69 0.35 -23.18
CA ALA A 292 -0.52 0.25 -23.97
C ALA A 292 -1.76 0.09 -23.07
N SER A 293 -1.69 -0.81 -22.08
CA SER A 293 -2.78 -1.02 -21.11
C SER A 293 -3.06 0.24 -20.27
N GLU A 294 -2.04 1.03 -19.94
CA GLU A 294 -2.26 2.32 -19.26
C GLU A 294 -2.99 3.34 -20.14
N ARG A 295 -2.60 3.46 -21.40
CA ARG A 295 -3.31 4.34 -22.35
C ARG A 295 -4.76 3.92 -22.54
N GLU A 296 -5.02 2.60 -22.58
CA GLU A 296 -6.37 2.06 -22.62
C GLU A 296 -7.16 2.44 -21.36
N LEU A 297 -6.60 2.22 -20.17
CA LEU A 297 -7.24 2.62 -18.91
C LEU A 297 -7.56 4.12 -18.88
N TRP A 298 -6.65 4.96 -19.36
CA TRP A 298 -6.90 6.40 -19.39
C TRP A 298 -8.00 6.81 -20.37
N ALA A 299 -8.18 6.08 -21.45
CA ALA A 299 -9.22 6.30 -22.45
C ALA A 299 -10.59 5.71 -22.06
N MET A 300 -10.63 4.71 -21.19
CA MET A 300 -11.89 4.12 -20.74
C MET A 300 -12.71 5.10 -19.90
N GLU A 301 -14.04 4.99 -19.99
CA GLU A 301 -14.95 5.60 -19.02
C GLU A 301 -14.69 5.01 -17.64
N LYS A 302 -14.53 5.89 -16.63
CA LYS A 302 -14.28 5.47 -15.26
C LYS A 302 -15.59 5.16 -14.55
N PRO A 303 -15.65 4.10 -13.75
CA PRO A 303 -16.84 3.82 -12.96
C PRO A 303 -17.09 4.97 -11.99
N LYS A 304 -18.36 5.30 -11.77
CA LYS A 304 -18.73 6.25 -10.73
C LYS A 304 -18.46 5.64 -9.37
N LEU A 305 -17.99 6.46 -8.43
CA LEU A 305 -17.68 5.97 -7.08
C LEU A 305 -18.89 5.32 -6.41
N SER A 306 -20.10 5.84 -6.61
CA SER A 306 -21.35 5.23 -6.14
C SER A 306 -21.61 3.85 -6.72
N GLU A 307 -21.17 3.59 -7.95
CA GLU A 307 -21.32 2.29 -8.63
C GLU A 307 -20.30 1.26 -8.14
N VAL A 308 -19.07 1.71 -7.84
CA VAL A 308 -17.97 0.87 -7.35
C VAL A 308 -18.12 0.58 -5.85
N TRP A 309 -18.61 1.53 -5.08
CA TRP A 309 -18.56 1.49 -3.63
C TRP A 309 -19.92 1.37 -2.94
N GLY A 310 -21.00 1.28 -3.74
CA GLY A 310 -22.33 0.94 -3.22
C GLY A 310 -22.89 1.95 -2.24
N ALA A 311 -22.82 3.25 -2.54
CA ALA A 311 -23.59 4.24 -1.86
C ALA A 311 -25.00 4.29 -2.48
N GLU A 312 -25.95 3.59 -1.90
CA GLU A 312 -27.39 3.86 -1.91
C GLU A 312 -27.86 4.01 -0.47
#